data_36ed473488c87a83192d0404f870965e
#
_entry.id   36ed473488c87a83192d0404f870965e
#
_cell.length_a   1.000
_cell.length_b   1.000
_cell.length_c   1.000
_cell.angle_alpha   90.00
_cell.angle_beta   90.00
_cell.angle_gamma   90.00
#
_symmetry.space_group_name_H-M   'P 1'
#
loop_
_entity.id
_entity.type
_entity.pdbx_description
1 polymer ?
#
loop_
_entity_poly.entity_id
_entity_poly.type
_entity_poly.pdbx_seq_one_letter_code
_entity_poly.pdbx_strand_id
1 'polypeptide(L)'
;MPTIGVSLPVPEPWGSQLQNYRIDVGDEAARHIPTHITLLPPHEVADDDVEGVVAHLDQVASAIEPFRVHLRGTGTFEPVSPVVFVGVVEGISQCEQLAASVRRGPLLFDRHFPYHPHVTVAHHLPTEQLEQAFDDLEDFDAAFDVDEVWMYLHDAGSGWLPTHAFPLGGVRNRA
;
A
#
# COMPACT_ATOMS: atom_id res chain seq x y z
N MET A 1 -2.29 -19.11 11.73
CA MET A 1 -2.37 -17.65 11.89
C MET A 1 -2.14 -17.00 10.51
N PRO A 2 -3.17 -16.42 9.92
CA PRO A 2 -2.98 -15.75 8.64
C PRO A 2 -2.12 -14.48 8.79
N THR A 3 -1.38 -14.17 7.73
CA THR A 3 -0.66 -12.91 7.60
C THR A 3 -1.47 -12.01 6.69
N ILE A 4 -1.81 -10.82 7.19
CA ILE A 4 -2.60 -9.85 6.44
C ILE A 4 -1.78 -8.60 6.11
N GLY A 5 -2.22 -7.87 5.11
CA GLY A 5 -1.77 -6.52 4.82
C GLY A 5 -2.97 -5.65 4.52
N VAL A 6 -2.83 -4.34 4.73
CA VAL A 6 -3.88 -3.37 4.42
C VAL A 6 -3.26 -2.27 3.58
N SER A 7 -3.89 -1.98 2.46
CA SER A 7 -3.32 -1.06 1.47
C SER A 7 -4.39 -0.33 0.68
N LEU A 8 -3.95 0.73 0.01
CA LEU A 8 -4.73 1.41 -1.02
C LEU A 8 -4.23 0.90 -2.37
N PRO A 9 -5.10 0.31 -3.22
CA PRO A 9 -4.68 -0.14 -4.54
C PRO A 9 -4.41 1.04 -5.47
N VAL A 10 -3.41 0.91 -6.33
CA VAL A 10 -3.16 1.89 -7.40
C VAL A 10 -3.95 1.44 -8.62
N PRO A 11 -4.83 2.30 -9.17
CA PRO A 11 -5.69 1.90 -10.28
C PRO A 11 -4.95 1.78 -11.61
N GLU A 12 -5.60 1.15 -12.58
CA GLU A 12 -5.10 1.07 -13.94
C GLU A 12 -5.20 2.43 -14.64
N PRO A 13 -4.29 2.77 -15.56
CA PRO A 13 -3.23 1.89 -16.10
C PRO A 13 -1.97 1.84 -15.23
N TRP A 14 -1.86 2.68 -14.21
CA TRP A 14 -0.64 2.84 -13.43
C TRP A 14 -0.30 1.61 -12.57
N GLY A 15 -1.30 0.91 -12.07
CA GLY A 15 -1.09 -0.30 -11.28
C GLY A 15 -0.24 -1.33 -12.01
N SER A 16 -0.67 -1.71 -13.21
CA SER A 16 0.08 -2.65 -14.05
C SER A 16 1.39 -2.07 -14.57
N GLN A 17 1.41 -0.79 -14.90
CA GLN A 17 2.61 -0.12 -15.38
C GLN A 17 3.74 -0.21 -14.35
N LEU A 18 3.47 0.13 -13.11
CA LEU A 18 4.48 0.10 -12.05
C LEU A 18 4.82 -1.33 -11.61
N GLN A 19 3.85 -2.24 -11.61
CA GLN A 19 4.11 -3.64 -11.31
C GLN A 19 5.04 -4.26 -12.36
N ASN A 20 4.76 -4.04 -13.63
CA ASN A 20 5.60 -4.52 -14.72
C ASN A 20 7.00 -3.90 -14.66
N TYR A 21 7.09 -2.62 -14.30
CA TYR A 21 8.39 -1.97 -14.10
C TYR A 21 9.21 -2.68 -13.02
N ARG A 22 8.61 -3.01 -11.87
CA ARG A 22 9.30 -3.73 -10.79
C ARG A 22 9.86 -5.05 -11.27
N ILE A 23 9.06 -5.80 -12.01
CA ILE A 23 9.48 -7.10 -12.57
C ILE A 23 10.64 -6.90 -13.54
N ASP A 24 10.53 -5.93 -14.44
CA ASP A 24 11.52 -5.68 -15.49
C ASP A 24 12.87 -5.21 -14.93
N VAL A 25 12.86 -4.46 -13.83
CA VAL A 25 14.09 -3.99 -13.19
C VAL A 25 14.76 -5.06 -12.34
N GLY A 26 14.08 -6.20 -12.14
CA GLY A 26 14.66 -7.38 -11.48
C GLY A 26 13.95 -7.88 -10.23
N ASP A 27 12.87 -7.24 -9.80
CA ASP A 27 12.10 -7.66 -8.61
C ASP A 27 11.04 -8.68 -9.01
N GLU A 28 11.45 -9.94 -9.14
CA GLU A 28 10.56 -11.03 -9.54
C GLU A 28 9.42 -11.28 -8.54
N ALA A 29 9.63 -10.97 -7.26
CA ALA A 29 8.59 -11.11 -6.24
C ALA A 29 7.38 -10.22 -6.53
N ALA A 30 7.57 -9.15 -7.29
CA ALA A 30 6.50 -8.23 -7.65
C ALA A 30 5.40 -8.87 -8.50
N ARG A 31 5.66 -10.02 -9.12
CA ARG A 31 4.61 -10.78 -9.85
C ARG A 31 3.42 -11.11 -8.97
N HIS A 32 3.66 -11.24 -7.67
CA HIS A 32 2.66 -11.62 -6.67
C HIS A 32 2.32 -10.47 -5.72
N ILE A 33 2.70 -9.24 -6.08
CA ILE A 33 2.47 -8.05 -5.25
C ILE A 33 1.83 -6.97 -6.12
N PRO A 34 0.50 -6.77 -6.05
CA PRO A 34 -0.14 -5.66 -6.77
C PRO A 34 0.40 -4.31 -6.30
N THR A 35 0.49 -3.36 -7.21
CA THR A 35 0.94 -1.99 -6.90
C THR A 35 0.00 -1.34 -5.88
N HIS A 36 0.57 -0.78 -4.81
CA HIS A 36 -0.23 -0.31 -3.68
C HIS A 36 0.51 0.75 -2.85
N ILE A 37 -0.27 1.45 -2.03
CA ILE A 37 0.22 2.30 -0.94
C ILE A 37 -0.08 1.55 0.36
N THR A 38 0.95 1.16 1.10
CA THR A 38 0.78 0.40 2.34
C THR A 38 0.17 1.27 3.44
N LEU A 39 -0.83 0.72 4.14
CA LEU A 39 -1.38 1.28 5.39
C LEU A 39 -0.92 0.46 6.59
N LEU A 40 -0.92 -0.86 6.43
CA LEU A 40 -0.42 -1.81 7.44
C LEU A 40 0.52 -2.79 6.75
N PRO A 41 1.79 -2.88 7.18
CA PRO A 41 2.70 -3.89 6.64
C PRO A 41 2.27 -5.29 7.09
N PRO A 42 2.90 -6.35 6.55
CA PRO A 42 2.54 -7.73 6.89
C PRO A 42 2.41 -7.92 8.40
N HIS A 43 1.28 -8.46 8.83
CA HIS A 43 0.92 -8.59 10.24
C HIS A 43 0.19 -9.92 10.46
N GLU A 44 0.67 -10.71 11.42
CA GLU A 44 0.02 -11.97 11.78
C GLU A 44 -1.19 -11.73 12.67
N VAL A 45 -2.29 -12.41 12.39
CA VAL A 45 -3.54 -12.30 13.11
C VAL A 45 -4.01 -13.71 13.49
N ALA A 46 -4.47 -13.90 14.71
CA ALA A 46 -5.06 -15.18 15.11
C ALA A 46 -6.33 -15.45 14.29
N ASP A 47 -6.60 -16.71 13.97
CA ASP A 47 -7.77 -17.08 13.15
C ASP A 47 -9.07 -16.56 13.73
N ASP A 48 -9.21 -16.61 15.06
CA ASP A 48 -10.41 -16.15 15.75
C ASP A 48 -10.58 -14.63 15.77
N ASP A 49 -9.52 -13.88 15.46
CA ASP A 49 -9.53 -12.42 15.48
C ASP A 49 -9.83 -11.80 14.11
N VAL A 50 -9.87 -12.59 13.05
CA VAL A 50 -10.04 -12.09 11.67
C VAL A 50 -11.35 -11.32 11.51
N GLU A 51 -12.47 -11.83 12.09
CA GLU A 51 -13.75 -11.12 12.02
C GLU A 51 -13.69 -9.74 12.67
N GLY A 52 -13.02 -9.64 13.83
CA GLY A 52 -12.82 -8.37 14.53
C GLY A 52 -11.98 -7.39 13.71
N VAL A 53 -10.97 -7.90 13.02
CA VAL A 53 -10.14 -7.10 12.11
C VAL A 53 -10.98 -6.55 10.95
N VAL A 54 -11.80 -7.40 10.32
CA VAL A 54 -12.68 -6.97 9.22
C VAL A 54 -13.65 -5.88 9.69
N ALA A 55 -14.28 -6.06 10.86
CA ALA A 55 -15.19 -5.06 11.43
C ALA A 55 -14.46 -3.74 11.73
N HIS A 56 -13.23 -3.82 12.25
CA HIS A 56 -12.40 -2.65 12.53
C HIS A 56 -12.09 -1.87 11.24
N LEU A 57 -11.67 -2.57 10.18
CA LEU A 57 -11.33 -1.94 8.91
C LEU A 57 -12.55 -1.31 8.24
N ASP A 58 -13.70 -1.93 8.37
CA ASP A 58 -14.97 -1.35 7.87
C ASP A 58 -15.29 -0.03 8.57
N GLN A 59 -15.13 0.04 9.88
CA GLN A 59 -15.34 1.28 10.65
C GLN A 59 -14.33 2.36 10.25
N VAL A 60 -13.05 1.99 10.10
CA VAL A 60 -11.98 2.92 9.70
C VAL A 60 -12.29 3.54 8.34
N ALA A 61 -12.62 2.71 7.37
CA ALA A 61 -12.92 3.18 6.01
C ALA A 61 -14.18 4.06 5.98
N SER A 62 -15.21 3.68 6.74
CA SER A 62 -16.47 4.43 6.79
C SER A 62 -16.32 5.84 7.34
N ALA A 63 -15.31 6.08 8.16
CA ALA A 63 -15.08 7.38 8.81
C ALA A 63 -14.30 8.38 7.96
N ILE A 64 -13.76 7.97 6.82
CA ILE A 64 -12.95 8.83 5.94
C ILE A 64 -13.59 8.86 4.56
N GLU A 65 -13.83 10.05 4.04
CA GLU A 65 -14.41 10.23 2.70
C GLU A 65 -13.39 9.88 1.62
N PRO A 66 -13.85 9.49 0.41
CA PRO A 66 -12.98 9.33 -0.74
C PRO A 66 -12.12 10.57 -0.97
N PHE A 67 -10.90 10.39 -1.42
CA PHE A 67 -9.96 11.49 -1.58
C PHE A 67 -9.05 11.27 -2.79
N ARG A 68 -8.40 12.36 -3.21
CA ARG A 68 -7.49 12.32 -4.33
C ARG A 68 -6.07 12.04 -3.87
N VAL A 69 -5.39 11.17 -4.61
CA VAL A 69 -3.96 10.91 -4.47
C VAL A 69 -3.24 11.38 -5.72
N HIS A 70 -2.14 12.07 -5.53
CA HIS A 70 -1.23 12.43 -6.62
C HIS A 70 0.14 11.82 -6.31
N LEU A 71 0.59 10.95 -7.21
CA LEU A 71 1.92 10.34 -7.18
C LEU A 71 2.85 11.13 -8.09
N ARG A 72 4.02 11.50 -7.61
CA ARG A 72 4.98 12.24 -8.42
C ARG A 72 6.41 12.06 -7.92
N GLY A 73 7.31 11.74 -8.86
CA GLY A 73 8.73 11.68 -8.60
C GLY A 73 9.15 10.48 -7.77
N THR A 74 10.45 10.33 -7.60
CA THR A 74 11.04 9.21 -6.87
C THR A 74 11.69 9.64 -5.58
N GLY A 75 11.84 8.68 -4.67
CA GLY A 75 12.59 8.82 -3.43
C GLY A 75 13.21 7.48 -3.05
N THR A 76 14.02 7.48 -2.02
CA THR A 76 14.66 6.26 -1.52
C THR A 76 14.70 6.27 0.00
N PHE A 77 14.62 5.08 0.61
CA PHE A 77 14.82 4.90 2.04
C PHE A 77 16.28 4.57 2.39
N GLU A 78 17.16 4.49 1.39
CA GLU A 78 18.58 4.27 1.67
C GLU A 78 19.18 5.40 2.51
N PRO A 79 20.11 5.12 3.42
CA PRO A 79 20.73 3.83 3.72
C PRO A 79 19.96 2.94 4.70
N VAL A 80 18.80 3.37 5.19
CA VAL A 80 18.02 2.61 6.18
C VAL A 80 17.46 1.32 5.57
N SER A 81 16.95 1.40 4.33
CA SER A 81 16.38 0.26 3.62
C SER A 81 16.63 0.40 2.12
N PRO A 82 16.95 -0.71 1.42
CA PRO A 82 17.22 -0.69 -0.03
C PRO A 82 15.91 -0.64 -0.83
N VAL A 83 15.20 0.46 -0.73
CA VAL A 83 13.90 0.67 -1.37
C VAL A 83 13.90 1.97 -2.15
N VAL A 84 13.45 1.91 -3.41
CA VAL A 84 13.12 3.09 -4.22
C VAL A 84 11.60 3.11 -4.40
N PHE A 85 11.02 4.29 -4.30
CA PHE A 85 9.57 4.46 -4.36
C PHE A 85 9.18 5.68 -5.19
N VAL A 86 7.91 5.68 -5.63
CA VAL A 86 7.25 6.89 -6.15
C VAL A 86 6.54 7.55 -4.96
N GLY A 87 6.74 8.85 -4.81
CA GLY A 87 6.23 9.61 -3.68
C GLY A 87 4.77 10.03 -3.84
N VAL A 88 4.09 10.20 -2.71
CA VAL A 88 2.76 10.79 -2.65
C VAL A 88 2.94 12.28 -2.37
N VAL A 89 2.41 13.14 -3.26
CA VAL A 89 2.51 14.61 -3.12
C VAL A 89 1.16 15.27 -2.81
N GLU A 90 0.05 14.55 -3.02
CA GLU A 90 -1.29 14.96 -2.61
C GLU A 90 -2.02 13.74 -2.00
N GLY A 91 -2.76 13.95 -0.93
CA GLY A 91 -3.43 12.87 -0.21
C GLY A 91 -2.61 12.32 0.97
N ILE A 92 -1.50 12.95 1.30
CA ILE A 92 -0.60 12.52 2.40
C ILE A 92 -1.35 12.48 3.72
N SER A 93 -2.08 13.55 4.05
CA SER A 93 -2.81 13.65 5.32
C SER A 93 -3.86 12.55 5.47
N GLN A 94 -4.59 12.25 4.41
CA GLN A 94 -5.61 11.20 4.42
C GLN A 94 -4.97 9.82 4.56
N CYS A 95 -3.85 9.57 3.88
CA CYS A 95 -3.09 8.33 4.04
C CYS A 95 -2.59 8.17 5.49
N GLU A 96 -2.07 9.25 6.09
CA GLU A 96 -1.61 9.24 7.47
C GLU A 96 -2.74 8.95 8.45
N GLN A 97 -3.91 9.57 8.25
CA GLN A 97 -5.09 9.34 9.08
C GLN A 97 -5.58 7.89 8.98
N LEU A 98 -5.65 7.36 7.76
CA LEU A 98 -6.02 5.97 7.53
C LEU A 98 -5.03 5.02 8.21
N ALA A 99 -3.73 5.20 7.99
CA ALA A 99 -2.72 4.35 8.59
C ALA A 99 -2.79 4.39 10.12
N ALA A 100 -2.95 5.57 10.70
CA ALA A 100 -3.06 5.73 12.14
C ALA A 100 -4.32 5.01 12.69
N SER A 101 -5.44 5.12 11.99
CA SER A 101 -6.70 4.47 12.40
C SER A 101 -6.66 2.96 12.21
N VAL A 102 -6.09 2.48 11.11
CA VAL A 102 -5.92 1.04 10.85
C VAL A 102 -5.09 0.38 11.95
N ARG A 103 -4.03 1.05 12.38
CA ARG A 103 -3.05 0.54 13.36
C ARG A 103 -3.49 0.71 14.81
N ARG A 104 -4.79 0.82 15.04
CA ARG A 104 -5.41 0.85 16.38
C ARG A 104 -6.20 -0.43 16.63
N GLY A 105 -6.73 -0.58 17.85
CA GLY A 105 -7.57 -1.72 18.19
C GLY A 105 -6.87 -3.05 17.97
N PRO A 106 -7.49 -3.97 17.23
CA PRO A 106 -6.93 -5.32 17.04
C PRO A 106 -5.65 -5.35 16.23
N LEU A 107 -5.29 -4.25 15.54
CA LEU A 107 -4.09 -4.15 14.71
C LEU A 107 -3.03 -3.22 15.33
N LEU A 108 -3.13 -2.95 16.62
CA LEU A 108 -2.14 -2.14 17.32
C LEU A 108 -0.77 -2.85 17.34
N PHE A 109 0.27 -2.14 16.95
CA PHE A 109 1.64 -2.63 17.04
C PHE A 109 2.62 -1.47 17.22
N ASP A 110 3.83 -1.77 17.73
CA ASP A 110 4.87 -0.77 17.88
C ASP A 110 5.49 -0.41 16.53
N ARG A 111 5.59 0.88 16.28
CA ARG A 111 6.23 1.40 15.06
C ARG A 111 7.63 1.89 15.38
N HIS A 112 8.60 1.43 14.58
CA HIS A 112 9.99 1.86 14.72
C HIS A 112 10.28 3.14 13.94
N PHE A 113 9.46 3.44 12.91
CA PHE A 113 9.63 4.59 12.02
C PHE A 113 8.31 5.32 11.83
N PRO A 114 8.33 6.65 11.57
CA PRO A 114 7.13 7.38 11.18
C PRO A 114 6.53 6.79 9.91
N TYR A 115 5.20 6.85 9.80
CA TYR A 115 4.51 6.43 8.58
C TYR A 115 4.86 7.37 7.43
N HIS A 116 5.20 6.80 6.28
CA HIS A 116 5.51 7.55 5.06
C HIS A 116 4.75 6.91 3.89
N PRO A 117 3.71 7.59 3.33
CA PRO A 117 2.97 7.02 2.20
C PRO A 117 3.82 7.01 0.94
N HIS A 118 3.88 5.87 0.28
CA HIS A 118 4.70 5.68 -0.91
C HIS A 118 4.24 4.47 -1.71
N VAL A 119 4.68 4.39 -2.96
CA VAL A 119 4.51 3.22 -3.82
C VAL A 119 5.89 2.64 -4.12
N THR A 120 6.18 1.46 -3.61
CA THR A 120 7.46 0.80 -3.87
C THR A 120 7.58 0.39 -5.34
N VAL A 121 8.70 0.74 -5.97
CA VAL A 121 8.99 0.39 -7.37
C VAL A 121 10.28 -0.42 -7.53
N ALA A 122 11.11 -0.52 -6.50
CA ALA A 122 12.29 -1.40 -6.48
C ALA A 122 12.67 -1.72 -5.04
N HIS A 123 12.95 -2.98 -4.73
CA HIS A 123 13.17 -3.44 -3.36
C HIS A 123 14.18 -4.59 -3.34
N HIS A 124 15.19 -4.47 -2.48
CA HIS A 124 16.24 -5.49 -2.29
C HIS A 124 16.96 -5.90 -3.58
N LEU A 125 17.24 -4.92 -4.43
CA LEU A 125 18.00 -5.11 -5.66
C LEU A 125 19.43 -4.58 -5.49
N PRO A 126 20.36 -4.99 -6.38
CA PRO A 126 21.69 -4.38 -6.42
C PRO A 126 21.59 -2.87 -6.63
N THR A 127 22.61 -2.14 -6.14
CA THR A 127 22.64 -0.68 -6.18
C THR A 127 22.37 -0.10 -7.58
N GLU A 128 22.92 -0.73 -8.62
CA GLU A 128 22.72 -0.26 -10.00
C GLU A 128 21.25 -0.25 -10.41
N GLN A 129 20.50 -1.30 -10.07
CA GLN A 129 19.08 -1.38 -10.38
C GLN A 129 18.26 -0.40 -9.55
N LEU A 130 18.65 -0.18 -8.29
CA LEU A 130 17.98 0.83 -7.45
C LEU A 130 18.18 2.23 -8.02
N GLU A 131 19.40 2.57 -8.44
CA GLU A 131 19.70 3.84 -9.09
C GLU A 131 18.94 4.00 -10.41
N GLN A 132 18.87 2.92 -11.19
CA GLN A 132 18.11 2.91 -12.44
C GLN A 132 16.64 3.21 -12.20
N ALA A 133 16.02 2.58 -11.20
CA ALA A 133 14.61 2.80 -10.87
C ALA A 133 14.38 4.25 -10.43
N PHE A 134 15.29 4.79 -9.63
CA PHE A 134 15.20 6.18 -9.19
C PHE A 134 15.21 7.15 -10.39
N ASP A 135 16.10 6.92 -11.35
CA ASP A 135 16.23 7.79 -12.52
C ASP A 135 15.11 7.58 -13.54
N ASP A 136 14.72 6.33 -13.79
CA ASP A 136 13.71 6.01 -14.80
C ASP A 136 12.32 6.57 -14.45
N LEU A 137 12.00 6.64 -13.16
CA LEU A 137 10.66 7.05 -12.70
C LEU A 137 10.65 8.45 -12.09
N GLU A 138 11.74 9.21 -12.18
CA GLU A 138 11.80 10.55 -11.59
C GLU A 138 10.74 11.52 -12.12
N ASP A 139 10.28 11.30 -13.35
CA ASP A 139 9.24 12.10 -13.99
C ASP A 139 7.87 11.45 -13.94
N PHE A 140 7.73 10.33 -13.22
CA PHE A 140 6.45 9.67 -13.10
C PHE A 140 5.42 10.60 -12.45
N ASP A 141 4.23 10.64 -13.03
CA ASP A 141 3.16 11.52 -12.58
C ASP A 141 1.81 10.82 -12.82
N ALA A 142 1.04 10.63 -11.75
CA ALA A 142 -0.28 10.00 -11.82
C ALA A 142 -1.18 10.53 -10.72
N ALA A 143 -2.39 10.88 -11.06
CA ALA A 143 -3.37 11.33 -10.09
C ALA A 143 -4.66 10.54 -10.25
N PHE A 144 -5.24 10.12 -9.12
CA PHE A 144 -6.45 9.29 -9.12
C PHE A 144 -7.24 9.48 -7.82
N ASP A 145 -8.49 9.07 -7.86
CA ASP A 145 -9.34 9.07 -6.67
C ASP A 145 -9.23 7.73 -5.95
N VAL A 146 -9.10 7.78 -4.63
CA VAL A 146 -9.11 6.62 -3.75
C VAL A 146 -10.49 6.53 -3.12
N ASP A 147 -11.17 5.40 -3.29
CA ASP A 147 -12.51 5.18 -2.77
C ASP A 147 -12.67 3.88 -1.97
N GLU A 148 -11.61 3.10 -1.85
CA GLU A 148 -11.62 1.83 -1.13
C GLU A 148 -10.30 1.57 -0.42
N VAL A 149 -10.39 0.91 0.74
CA VAL A 149 -9.26 0.30 1.44
C VAL A 149 -9.36 -1.20 1.20
N TRP A 150 -8.22 -1.85 0.95
CA TRP A 150 -8.20 -3.30 0.68
C TRP A 150 -7.43 -4.05 1.76
N MET A 151 -7.97 -5.21 2.14
CA MET A 151 -7.27 -6.19 2.97
C MET A 151 -6.79 -7.32 2.07
N TYR A 152 -5.55 -7.75 2.29
CA TYR A 152 -4.90 -8.83 1.56
C TYR A 152 -4.54 -9.94 2.53
N LEU A 153 -4.62 -11.19 2.07
CA LEU A 153 -4.04 -12.34 2.74
C LEU A 153 -2.82 -12.80 1.98
N HIS A 154 -1.76 -13.13 2.71
CA HIS A 154 -0.57 -13.73 2.11
C HIS A 154 -0.74 -15.23 1.98
N ASP A 155 -0.57 -15.73 0.76
CA ASP A 155 -0.54 -17.16 0.43
C ASP A 155 0.85 -17.53 -0.09
N ALA A 156 1.43 -18.62 0.42
CA ALA A 156 2.79 -19.01 0.06
C ALA A 156 2.96 -19.30 -1.44
N GLY A 157 1.90 -19.76 -2.12
CA GLY A 157 1.96 -20.09 -3.54
C GLY A 157 1.58 -18.94 -4.46
N SER A 158 0.60 -18.12 -4.04
CA SER A 158 -0.03 -17.08 -4.87
C SER A 158 0.33 -15.66 -4.48
N GLY A 159 1.07 -15.47 -3.39
CA GLY A 159 1.47 -14.16 -2.90
C GLY A 159 0.36 -13.43 -2.15
N TRP A 160 0.20 -12.15 -2.43
CA TRP A 160 -0.79 -11.30 -1.76
C TRP A 160 -2.11 -11.29 -2.52
N LEU A 161 -3.14 -11.87 -1.92
CA LEU A 161 -4.48 -11.99 -2.53
C LEU A 161 -5.44 -11.01 -1.88
N PRO A 162 -6.12 -10.14 -2.66
CA PRO A 162 -7.14 -9.26 -2.10
C PRO A 162 -8.35 -10.09 -1.64
N THR A 163 -8.77 -9.89 -0.38
CA THR A 163 -9.88 -10.65 0.20
C THR A 163 -11.08 -9.79 0.55
N HIS A 164 -10.86 -8.53 0.90
CA HIS A 164 -11.94 -7.60 1.28
C HIS A 164 -11.63 -6.20 0.75
N ALA A 165 -12.68 -5.54 0.24
CA ALA A 165 -12.65 -4.13 -0.13
C ALA A 165 -13.61 -3.36 0.79
N PHE A 166 -13.12 -2.28 1.40
CA PHE A 166 -13.89 -1.46 2.33
C PHE A 166 -14.11 -0.08 1.71
N PRO A 167 -15.38 0.28 1.38
CA PRO A 167 -15.65 1.58 0.81
C PRO A 167 -15.35 2.72 1.78
N LEU A 168 -14.66 3.75 1.30
CA LEU A 168 -14.48 4.99 2.06
C LEU A 168 -15.80 5.74 2.15
N GLY A 169 -16.06 6.35 3.31
CA GLY A 169 -17.31 7.05 3.57
C GLY A 169 -18.50 6.12 3.81
N GLY A 170 -18.30 4.82 3.73
CA GLY A 170 -19.35 3.81 3.90
C GLY A 170 -20.33 3.75 2.74
N VAL A 171 -21.16 2.71 2.73
CA VAL A 171 -22.14 2.45 1.65
C VAL A 171 -23.15 3.59 1.50
N ARG A 172 -23.53 4.22 2.61
CA ARG A 172 -24.55 5.29 2.61
C ARG A 172 -24.14 6.53 1.83
N ASN A 173 -22.85 6.80 1.71
CA ASN A 173 -22.35 8.00 1.04
C ASN A 173 -22.13 7.78 -0.46
N ARG A 174 -22.48 6.61 -0.97
CA ARG A 174 -22.30 6.23 -2.38
C ARG A 174 -23.61 6.13 -3.15
N ALA A 175 -24.69 6.45 -2.50
CA ALA A 175 -26.02 6.37 -3.12
C ALA A 175 -26.22 7.43 -4.20
#